data_505b9a6c50104b4a25ed0e2a82c273bd
#
_entry.id   505b9a6c50104b4a25ed0e2a82c273bd
#
_cell.length_a   1.000
_cell.length_b   1.000
_cell.length_c   1.000
_cell.angle_alpha   90.00
_cell.angle_beta   90.00
_cell.angle_gamma   90.00
#
_symmetry.space_group_name_H-M   'P 1'
#
loop_
_entity.id
_entity.type
_entity.pdbx_description
1 polymer ?
#
loop_
_entity_poly.entity_id
_entity_poly.type
_entity_poly.pdbx_seq_one_letter_code
_entity_poly.pdbx_strand_id
1 'polypeptide(L)'
;EGRAQVSMNLTNFRETPVARVVEFIRREAERYGVGIHHSELVGLIPQEALVDAAVWYTQLDAFHKEQILESRLFSATSANGSDSPKPASFIEELAAPTPTPGGGSAAAYAGAMGAALVAMVAGVTIGKKKYAEVEAEMQAIRVVAENLRKELTQAVDDDASSFEVLMATFKLPKETDEQKEARQSAIIKATLNAAHVPLHVAEDVILVAENEIG
;
A
#
# COMPACT_ATOMS: atom_id res chain seq x y z
N GLU A 1 11.47 35.70 31.13
CA GLU A 1 11.25 37.07 31.64
C GLU A 1 12.06 38.05 30.77
N GLY A 2 11.45 39.16 30.30
CA GLY A 2 12.11 40.14 29.44
C GLY A 2 12.22 39.78 27.96
N ARG A 3 11.45 38.81 27.48
CA ARG A 3 11.37 38.40 26.07
C ARG A 3 9.99 38.69 25.51
N ALA A 4 9.95 39.17 24.26
CA ALA A 4 8.73 39.29 23.48
C ALA A 4 8.57 38.02 22.60
N GLN A 5 7.33 37.65 22.32
CA GLN A 5 7.00 36.54 21.43
C GLN A 5 6.20 37.05 20.25
N VAL A 6 6.54 36.58 19.06
CA VAL A 6 5.72 36.72 17.86
C VAL A 6 5.08 35.37 17.58
N SER A 7 3.74 35.32 17.61
CA SER A 7 2.96 34.09 17.33
C SER A 7 2.17 34.28 16.05
N MET A 8 2.13 33.25 15.22
CA MET A 8 1.42 33.29 13.95
C MET A 8 0.95 31.91 13.50
N ASN A 9 -0.07 31.87 12.63
CA ASN A 9 -0.51 30.70 11.91
C ASN A 9 -0.23 30.91 10.41
N LEU A 10 0.58 30.05 9.82
CA LEU A 10 0.82 30.02 8.37
C LEU A 10 -0.24 29.13 7.72
N THR A 11 -1.26 29.75 7.12
CA THR A 11 -2.38 29.04 6.48
C THR A 11 -2.03 28.55 5.07
N ASN A 12 -1.07 29.19 4.39
CA ASN A 12 -0.56 28.78 3.09
C ASN A 12 0.96 29.01 3.00
N PHE A 13 1.73 27.98 3.34
CA PHE A 13 3.19 28.06 3.35
C PHE A 13 3.81 28.20 1.94
N ARG A 14 3.07 27.88 0.87
CA ARG A 14 3.56 28.05 -0.51
C ARG A 14 3.56 29.51 -0.96
N GLU A 15 2.61 30.29 -0.52
CA GLU A 15 2.58 31.75 -0.75
C GLU A 15 3.44 32.50 0.27
N THR A 16 3.46 32.02 1.50
CA THR A 16 4.19 32.62 2.62
C THR A 16 5.13 31.57 3.24
N PRO A 17 6.31 31.30 2.61
CA PRO A 17 7.24 30.28 3.09
C PRO A 17 7.80 30.59 4.49
N VAL A 18 8.03 29.54 5.29
CA VAL A 18 8.55 29.66 6.65
C VAL A 18 9.82 30.48 6.72
N ALA A 19 10.79 30.21 5.84
CA ALA A 19 12.06 30.95 5.79
C ALA A 19 11.86 32.46 5.57
N ARG A 20 10.93 32.81 4.68
CA ARG A 20 10.62 34.21 4.39
C ARG A 20 10.06 34.96 5.61
N VAL A 21 9.17 34.29 6.34
CA VAL A 21 8.58 34.85 7.57
C VAL A 21 9.65 35.05 8.64
N VAL A 22 10.50 34.04 8.87
CA VAL A 22 11.59 34.14 9.85
C VAL A 22 12.55 35.29 9.48
N GLU A 23 12.88 35.46 8.21
CA GLU A 23 13.73 36.56 7.75
C GLU A 23 13.07 37.93 7.95
N PHE A 24 11.77 38.06 7.73
CA PHE A 24 11.04 39.28 8.03
C PHE A 24 11.11 39.64 9.51
N ILE A 25 10.86 38.65 10.37
CA ILE A 25 10.93 38.84 11.83
C ILE A 25 12.34 39.22 12.25
N ARG A 26 13.37 38.58 11.68
CA ARG A 26 14.78 38.87 11.98
C ARG A 26 15.16 40.30 11.62
N ARG A 27 14.83 40.76 10.42
CA ARG A 27 15.09 42.13 9.96
C ARG A 27 14.36 43.18 10.80
N GLU A 28 13.14 42.89 11.18
CA GLU A 28 12.37 43.81 12.03
C GLU A 28 12.95 43.87 13.45
N ALA A 29 13.35 42.75 14.02
CA ALA A 29 14.01 42.69 15.33
C ALA A 29 15.35 43.46 15.34
N GLU A 30 16.13 43.30 14.30
CA GLU A 30 17.42 44.03 14.14
C GLU A 30 17.24 45.54 14.15
N ARG A 31 16.12 46.07 13.61
CA ARG A 31 15.82 47.53 13.65
C ARG A 31 15.68 48.07 15.06
N TYR A 32 15.31 47.19 16.01
CA TYR A 32 15.22 47.53 17.43
C TYR A 32 16.43 47.08 18.25
N GLY A 33 17.49 46.64 17.60
CA GLY A 33 18.71 46.16 18.25
C GLY A 33 18.58 44.87 19.01
N VAL A 34 17.56 44.05 18.67
CA VAL A 34 17.30 42.75 19.31
C VAL A 34 17.39 41.62 18.29
N GLY A 35 17.74 40.45 18.75
CA GLY A 35 17.80 39.24 17.90
C GLY A 35 16.76 38.20 18.25
N ILE A 36 16.57 37.24 17.34
CA ILE A 36 15.73 36.05 17.59
C ILE A 36 16.51 35.10 18.48
N HIS A 37 15.96 34.79 19.63
CA HIS A 37 16.56 33.81 20.56
C HIS A 37 16.34 32.38 20.09
N HIS A 38 15.10 32.03 19.75
CA HIS A 38 14.69 30.72 19.21
C HIS A 38 13.31 30.83 18.59
N SER A 39 12.94 29.82 17.81
CA SER A 39 11.59 29.61 17.29
C SER A 39 11.05 28.29 17.82
N GLU A 40 9.76 28.24 18.05
CA GLU A 40 9.05 27.04 18.50
C GLU A 40 7.97 26.71 17.48
N LEU A 41 7.87 25.42 17.14
CA LEU A 41 6.79 24.91 16.31
C LEU A 41 5.70 24.33 17.22
N VAL A 42 4.49 24.87 17.12
CA VAL A 42 3.32 24.38 17.84
C VAL A 42 2.41 23.66 16.85
N GLY A 43 2.17 22.35 17.10
CA GLY A 43 1.34 21.51 16.25
C GLY A 43 2.12 20.78 15.14
N LEU A 44 1.43 20.51 14.01
CA LEU A 44 1.99 19.78 12.88
C LEU A 44 2.34 20.72 11.73
N ILE A 45 3.43 20.40 11.04
CA ILE A 45 3.88 21.13 9.85
C ILE A 45 4.04 20.15 8.68
N PRO A 46 3.64 20.52 7.45
CA PRO A 46 3.97 19.74 6.27
C PRO A 46 5.48 19.61 6.08
N GLN A 47 5.96 18.39 5.79
CA GLN A 47 7.39 18.14 5.53
C GLN A 47 7.94 19.07 4.45
N GLU A 48 7.15 19.33 3.40
CA GLU A 48 7.51 20.23 2.29
C GLU A 48 7.90 21.65 2.80
N ALA A 49 7.18 22.18 3.78
CA ALA A 49 7.45 23.51 4.32
C ALA A 49 8.81 23.59 5.05
N LEU A 50 9.22 22.50 5.72
CA LEU A 50 10.54 22.41 6.36
C LEU A 50 11.65 22.20 5.35
N VAL A 51 11.42 21.37 4.34
CA VAL A 51 12.37 21.13 3.26
C VAL A 51 12.63 22.41 2.48
N ASP A 52 11.58 23.16 2.11
CA ASP A 52 11.71 24.45 1.42
C ASP A 52 12.52 25.47 2.25
N ALA A 53 12.30 25.49 3.57
CA ALA A 53 13.09 26.34 4.46
C ALA A 53 14.57 25.90 4.51
N ALA A 54 14.84 24.60 4.55
CA ALA A 54 16.19 24.06 4.52
C ALA A 54 16.91 24.40 3.19
N VAL A 55 16.25 24.20 2.05
CA VAL A 55 16.75 24.54 0.73
C VAL A 55 17.09 26.03 0.65
N TRP A 56 16.21 26.89 1.15
CA TRP A 56 16.44 28.34 1.20
C TRP A 56 17.70 28.71 2.00
N TYR A 57 17.81 28.22 3.24
CA TYR A 57 18.94 28.59 4.11
C TYR A 57 20.28 27.98 3.70
N THR A 58 20.26 26.80 3.10
CA THR A 58 21.47 26.11 2.61
C THR A 58 21.84 26.51 1.19
N GLN A 59 20.99 27.28 0.50
CA GLN A 59 21.20 27.73 -0.89
C GLN A 59 21.45 26.56 -1.85
N LEU A 60 20.72 25.45 -1.68
CA LEU A 60 20.85 24.30 -2.56
C LEU A 60 20.34 24.65 -3.95
N ASP A 61 21.20 24.48 -4.93
CA ASP A 61 20.85 24.61 -6.35
C ASP A 61 20.35 23.26 -6.89
N ALA A 62 19.40 23.31 -7.81
CA ALA A 62 18.82 22.16 -8.50
C ALA A 62 18.37 21.03 -7.55
N PHE A 63 17.84 21.36 -6.36
CA PHE A 63 17.31 20.37 -5.43
C PHE A 63 16.01 19.77 -5.95
N HIS A 64 15.92 18.44 -5.91
CA HIS A 64 14.73 17.67 -6.28
C HIS A 64 14.22 16.84 -5.09
N LYS A 65 12.88 16.70 -4.97
CA LYS A 65 12.24 15.95 -3.87
C LYS A 65 12.69 14.49 -3.81
N GLU A 66 13.05 13.92 -4.95
CA GLU A 66 13.59 12.55 -5.08
C GLU A 66 14.98 12.37 -4.44
N GLN A 67 15.63 13.44 -4.04
CA GLN A 67 16.89 13.40 -3.28
C GLN A 67 16.68 13.20 -1.78
N ILE A 68 15.43 13.29 -1.31
CA ILE A 68 15.06 12.98 0.07
C ILE A 68 15.01 11.46 0.23
N LEU A 69 15.84 10.92 1.15
CA LEU A 69 15.97 9.48 1.36
C LEU A 69 14.62 8.82 1.71
N GLU A 70 13.86 9.44 2.61
CA GLU A 70 12.56 8.93 3.06
C GLU A 70 11.55 8.89 1.92
N SER A 71 11.55 9.88 1.04
CA SER A 71 10.69 9.91 -0.16
C SER A 71 11.05 8.78 -1.11
N ARG A 72 12.33 8.49 -1.30
CA ARG A 72 12.80 7.37 -2.12
C ARG A 72 12.51 6.02 -1.48
N LEU A 73 12.71 5.88 -0.18
CA LEU A 73 12.35 4.66 0.55
C LEU A 73 10.86 4.40 0.48
N PHE A 74 10.04 5.42 0.71
CA PHE A 74 8.58 5.31 0.58
C PHE A 74 8.17 4.89 -0.84
N SER A 75 8.74 5.51 -1.87
CA SER A 75 8.48 5.13 -3.27
C SER A 75 8.97 3.72 -3.58
N ALA A 76 10.16 3.33 -3.08
CA ALA A 76 10.72 1.99 -3.29
C ALA A 76 9.95 0.91 -2.51
N THR A 77 9.51 1.20 -1.29
CA THR A 77 8.66 0.27 -0.52
C THR A 77 7.25 0.20 -1.07
N SER A 78 6.72 1.29 -1.61
CA SER A 78 5.43 1.30 -2.33
C SER A 78 5.52 0.57 -3.67
N ALA A 79 6.69 0.57 -4.33
CA ALA A 79 6.94 -0.17 -5.57
C ALA A 79 7.32 -1.64 -5.35
N ASN A 80 7.89 -1.98 -4.17
CA ASN A 80 8.31 -3.34 -3.81
C ASN A 80 7.45 -3.95 -2.69
N GLY A 81 6.62 -3.15 -2.04
CA GLY A 81 5.68 -3.60 -1.05
C GLY A 81 4.40 -3.98 -1.75
N SER A 82 4.08 -5.27 -1.70
CA SER A 82 2.80 -5.82 -2.10
C SER A 82 1.76 -4.74 -2.34
N ASP A 83 1.39 -4.52 -3.60
CA ASP A 83 0.11 -3.93 -3.97
C ASP A 83 -1.00 -4.85 -3.43
N SER A 84 -1.04 -5.00 -2.11
CA SER A 84 -2.26 -5.46 -1.47
C SER A 84 -3.23 -4.31 -1.65
N PRO A 85 -4.24 -4.44 -2.50
CA PRO A 85 -5.18 -3.38 -2.76
C PRO A 85 -5.73 -2.91 -1.41
N LYS A 86 -5.60 -1.61 -1.13
CA LYS A 86 -6.26 -1.05 0.05
C LYS A 86 -7.74 -1.43 -0.07
N PRO A 87 -8.40 -1.91 1.01
CA PRO A 87 -9.77 -2.41 0.91
C PRO A 87 -10.71 -1.50 0.14
N ALA A 88 -10.57 -0.18 0.29
CA ALA A 88 -11.35 0.80 -0.44
C ALA A 88 -11.02 0.83 -1.95
N SER A 89 -9.75 0.72 -2.35
CA SER A 89 -9.37 0.75 -3.77
C SER A 89 -9.82 -0.51 -4.50
N PHE A 90 -9.67 -1.69 -3.90
CA PHE A 90 -10.11 -2.95 -4.50
C PHE A 90 -11.62 -2.99 -4.73
N ILE A 91 -12.41 -2.52 -3.77
CA ILE A 91 -13.88 -2.47 -3.91
C ILE A 91 -14.30 -1.48 -5.00
N GLU A 92 -13.61 -0.35 -5.12
CA GLU A 92 -13.85 0.63 -6.17
C GLU A 92 -13.48 0.07 -7.55
N GLU A 93 -12.35 -0.63 -7.66
CA GLU A 93 -11.92 -1.30 -8.89
C GLU A 93 -12.89 -2.43 -9.28
N LEU A 94 -13.33 -3.24 -8.32
CA LEU A 94 -14.31 -4.31 -8.55
C LEU A 94 -15.68 -3.77 -8.99
N ALA A 95 -16.07 -2.59 -8.55
CA ALA A 95 -17.31 -1.92 -8.94
C ALA A 95 -17.21 -1.21 -10.30
N ALA A 96 -16.01 -1.07 -10.87
CA ALA A 96 -15.80 -0.41 -12.14
C ALA A 96 -16.37 -1.24 -13.31
N PRO A 97 -16.79 -0.62 -14.42
CA PRO A 97 -17.30 -1.33 -15.59
C PRO A 97 -16.16 -1.94 -16.43
N THR A 98 -15.25 -2.65 -15.77
CA THR A 98 -14.09 -3.33 -16.36
C THR A 98 -14.22 -4.84 -16.13
N PRO A 99 -13.68 -5.71 -17.02
CA PRO A 99 -13.75 -7.14 -16.85
C PRO A 99 -12.89 -7.68 -15.70
N THR A 100 -11.90 -6.91 -15.26
CA THR A 100 -10.97 -7.22 -14.14
C THR A 100 -10.85 -6.02 -13.21
N PRO A 101 -10.72 -6.24 -11.87
CA PRO A 101 -10.85 -7.52 -11.15
C PRO A 101 -12.27 -8.10 -11.24
N GLY A 102 -12.39 -9.44 -11.23
CA GLY A 102 -13.66 -10.16 -11.37
C GLY A 102 -14.05 -10.97 -10.14
N GLY A 103 -14.96 -11.93 -10.35
CA GLY A 103 -15.45 -12.79 -9.27
C GLY A 103 -14.40 -13.67 -8.62
N GLY A 104 -13.39 -14.14 -9.38
CA GLY A 104 -12.26 -14.90 -8.86
C GLY A 104 -11.39 -14.07 -7.93
N SER A 105 -11.02 -12.87 -8.37
CA SER A 105 -10.30 -11.90 -7.54
C SER A 105 -11.07 -11.53 -6.27
N ALA A 106 -12.41 -11.36 -6.36
CA ALA A 106 -13.26 -11.08 -5.20
C ALA A 106 -13.31 -12.25 -4.21
N ALA A 107 -13.37 -13.49 -4.70
CA ALA A 107 -13.34 -14.68 -3.87
C ALA A 107 -11.99 -14.84 -3.15
N ALA A 108 -10.88 -14.64 -3.86
CA ALA A 108 -9.53 -14.68 -3.29
C ALA A 108 -9.36 -13.62 -2.19
N TYR A 109 -9.83 -12.40 -2.43
CA TYR A 109 -9.78 -11.32 -1.46
C TYR A 109 -10.61 -11.62 -0.20
N ALA A 110 -11.81 -12.18 -0.37
CA ALA A 110 -12.65 -12.60 0.76
C ALA A 110 -11.98 -13.71 1.58
N GLY A 111 -11.38 -14.71 0.92
CA GLY A 111 -10.59 -15.75 1.57
C GLY A 111 -9.37 -15.19 2.33
N ALA A 112 -8.65 -14.25 1.75
CA ALA A 112 -7.53 -13.58 2.40
C ALA A 112 -7.96 -12.83 3.68
N MET A 113 -9.14 -12.20 3.67
CA MET A 113 -9.72 -11.57 4.86
C MET A 113 -10.07 -12.60 5.94
N GLY A 114 -10.66 -13.75 5.55
CA GLY A 114 -10.91 -14.87 6.46
C GLY A 114 -9.63 -15.35 7.13
N ALA A 115 -8.61 -15.67 6.34
CA ALA A 115 -7.30 -16.09 6.84
C ALA A 115 -6.65 -15.04 7.78
N ALA A 116 -6.82 -13.76 7.47
CA ALA A 116 -6.35 -12.68 8.34
C ALA A 116 -7.07 -12.66 9.70
N LEU A 117 -8.38 -12.94 9.73
CA LEU A 117 -9.15 -13.05 10.97
C LEU A 117 -8.71 -14.23 11.82
N VAL A 118 -8.47 -15.40 11.21
CA VAL A 118 -7.94 -16.60 11.90
C VAL A 118 -6.57 -16.28 12.50
N ALA A 119 -5.66 -15.68 11.72
CA ALA A 119 -4.34 -15.27 12.19
C ALA A 119 -4.43 -14.26 13.36
N MET A 120 -5.38 -13.33 13.30
CA MET A 120 -5.65 -12.35 14.35
C MET A 120 -6.12 -13.04 15.64
N VAL A 121 -7.09 -13.94 15.56
CA VAL A 121 -7.63 -14.66 16.73
C VAL A 121 -6.53 -15.50 17.38
N ALA A 122 -5.78 -16.27 16.60
CA ALA A 122 -4.63 -17.02 17.08
C ALA A 122 -3.60 -16.10 17.75
N GLY A 123 -3.27 -14.97 17.11
CA GLY A 123 -2.30 -14.00 17.62
C GLY A 123 -2.72 -13.34 18.94
N VAL A 124 -3.99 -13.03 19.15
CA VAL A 124 -4.46 -12.45 20.42
C VAL A 124 -4.64 -13.49 21.53
N THR A 125 -4.61 -14.78 21.20
CA THR A 125 -4.72 -15.91 22.15
C THR A 125 -3.35 -16.28 22.70
N ILE A 126 -2.31 -16.28 21.86
CA ILE A 126 -0.93 -16.61 22.22
C ILE A 126 -0.41 -15.72 23.35
N GLY A 127 0.30 -16.31 24.33
CA GLY A 127 0.90 -15.62 25.47
C GLY A 127 -0.07 -15.27 26.60
N LYS A 128 -1.35 -15.63 26.51
CA LYS A 128 -2.31 -15.41 27.59
C LYS A 128 -2.35 -16.62 28.52
N LYS A 129 -2.09 -16.40 29.79
CA LYS A 129 -2.09 -17.46 30.85
C LYS A 129 -3.35 -18.32 30.85
N LYS A 130 -4.51 -17.71 30.52
CA LYS A 130 -5.81 -18.41 30.47
C LYS A 130 -5.88 -19.48 29.37
N TYR A 131 -5.09 -19.35 28.32
CA TYR A 131 -5.11 -20.18 27.13
C TYR A 131 -3.78 -20.92 26.92
N ALA A 132 -2.99 -21.10 27.97
CA ALA A 132 -1.67 -21.75 27.91
C ALA A 132 -1.73 -23.19 27.38
N GLU A 133 -2.84 -23.89 27.61
CA GLU A 133 -3.02 -25.30 27.16
C GLU A 133 -3.12 -25.42 25.64
N VAL A 134 -3.62 -24.38 24.96
CA VAL A 134 -3.81 -24.36 23.49
C VAL A 134 -2.76 -23.52 22.77
N GLU A 135 -1.75 -23.03 23.46
CA GLU A 135 -0.77 -22.08 22.89
C GLU A 135 -0.01 -22.67 21.69
N ALA A 136 0.41 -23.94 21.78
CA ALA A 136 1.13 -24.61 20.71
C ALA A 136 0.24 -24.80 19.44
N GLU A 137 -1.03 -25.10 19.65
CA GLU A 137 -2.02 -25.21 18.58
C GLU A 137 -2.29 -23.87 17.94
N MET A 138 -2.48 -22.80 18.71
CA MET A 138 -2.66 -21.45 18.20
C MET A 138 -1.44 -20.94 17.42
N GLN A 139 -0.22 -21.32 17.81
CA GLN A 139 0.98 -21.01 17.05
C GLN A 139 0.98 -21.70 15.68
N ALA A 140 0.59 -22.98 15.62
CA ALA A 140 0.49 -23.75 14.37
C ALA A 140 -0.58 -23.15 13.45
N ILE A 141 -1.77 -22.89 13.96
CA ILE A 141 -2.88 -22.27 13.24
C ILE A 141 -2.45 -20.91 12.66
N ARG A 142 -1.76 -20.08 13.46
CA ARG A 142 -1.28 -18.78 13.01
C ARG A 142 -0.34 -18.88 11.82
N VAL A 143 0.58 -19.85 11.83
CA VAL A 143 1.53 -20.04 10.70
C VAL A 143 0.77 -20.43 9.43
N VAL A 144 -0.17 -21.36 9.52
CA VAL A 144 -1.01 -21.78 8.37
C VAL A 144 -1.82 -20.60 7.84
N ALA A 145 -2.54 -19.91 8.73
CA ALA A 145 -3.38 -18.77 8.36
C ALA A 145 -2.58 -17.63 7.70
N GLU A 146 -1.37 -17.33 8.18
CA GLU A 146 -0.50 -16.32 7.56
C GLU A 146 0.00 -16.74 6.17
N ASN A 147 0.23 -18.02 5.92
CA ASN A 147 0.60 -18.51 4.61
C ASN A 147 -0.60 -18.44 3.65
N LEU A 148 -1.76 -18.95 4.06
CA LEU A 148 -3.01 -18.88 3.28
C LEU A 148 -3.38 -17.42 2.96
N ARG A 149 -3.25 -16.51 3.92
CA ARG A 149 -3.46 -15.10 3.69
C ARG A 149 -2.58 -14.53 2.58
N LYS A 150 -1.30 -14.91 2.54
CA LYS A 150 -0.36 -14.46 1.49
C LYS A 150 -0.69 -15.06 0.13
N GLU A 151 -0.98 -16.36 0.08
CA GLU A 151 -1.32 -17.09 -1.15
C GLU A 151 -2.61 -16.53 -1.75
N LEU A 152 -3.66 -16.37 -0.93
CA LEU A 152 -4.93 -15.79 -1.36
C LEU A 152 -4.82 -14.31 -1.75
N THR A 153 -3.93 -13.54 -1.10
CA THR A 153 -3.67 -12.16 -1.53
C THR A 153 -3.01 -12.13 -2.90
N GLN A 154 -2.07 -13.02 -3.17
CA GLN A 154 -1.44 -13.14 -4.49
C GLN A 154 -2.42 -13.61 -5.56
N ALA A 155 -3.32 -14.53 -5.21
CA ALA A 155 -4.34 -15.05 -6.12
C ALA A 155 -5.31 -13.97 -6.66
N VAL A 156 -5.47 -12.84 -5.97
CA VAL A 156 -6.23 -11.68 -6.47
C VAL A 156 -5.63 -11.16 -7.79
N ASP A 157 -4.31 -10.97 -7.80
CA ASP A 157 -3.57 -10.46 -8.96
C ASP A 157 -3.43 -11.54 -10.05
N ASP A 158 -3.24 -12.79 -9.63
CA ASP A 158 -3.10 -13.93 -10.54
C ASP A 158 -4.39 -14.18 -11.33
N ASP A 159 -5.57 -14.03 -10.71
CA ASP A 159 -6.87 -14.13 -11.39
C ASP A 159 -7.01 -13.07 -12.48
N ALA A 160 -6.77 -11.80 -12.14
CA ALA A 160 -6.83 -10.70 -13.10
C ALA A 160 -5.85 -10.89 -14.26
N SER A 161 -4.59 -11.22 -13.94
CA SER A 161 -3.54 -11.43 -14.92
C SER A 161 -3.82 -12.62 -15.85
N SER A 162 -4.32 -13.73 -15.31
CA SER A 162 -4.67 -14.92 -16.10
C SER A 162 -5.80 -14.63 -17.10
N PHE A 163 -6.77 -13.82 -16.70
CA PHE A 163 -7.83 -13.36 -17.58
C PHE A 163 -7.31 -12.45 -18.69
N GLU A 164 -6.42 -11.51 -18.39
CA GLU A 164 -5.79 -10.65 -19.39
C GLU A 164 -5.01 -11.43 -20.43
N VAL A 165 -4.24 -12.45 -19.99
CA VAL A 165 -3.53 -13.37 -20.87
C VAL A 165 -4.52 -14.10 -21.79
N LEU A 166 -5.64 -14.60 -21.27
CA LEU A 166 -6.69 -15.23 -22.07
C LEU A 166 -7.25 -14.27 -23.12
N MET A 167 -7.58 -13.05 -22.72
CA MET A 167 -8.12 -12.03 -23.64
C MET A 167 -7.11 -11.65 -24.73
N ALA A 168 -5.81 -11.68 -24.44
CA ALA A 168 -4.77 -11.44 -25.43
C ALA A 168 -4.72 -12.54 -26.51
N THR A 169 -5.01 -13.80 -26.14
CA THR A 169 -5.01 -14.91 -27.13
C THR A 169 -6.13 -14.76 -28.18
N PHE A 170 -7.25 -14.13 -27.83
CA PHE A 170 -8.31 -13.88 -28.80
C PHE A 170 -7.92 -12.85 -29.86
N LYS A 171 -6.88 -12.05 -29.63
CA LYS A 171 -6.36 -11.06 -30.58
C LYS A 171 -5.29 -11.64 -31.52
N LEU A 172 -4.90 -12.89 -31.36
CA LEU A 172 -3.90 -13.54 -32.22
C LEU A 172 -4.39 -13.65 -33.67
N PRO A 173 -3.49 -13.61 -34.66
CA PRO A 173 -3.83 -13.72 -36.07
C PRO A 173 -4.54 -15.05 -36.38
N LYS A 174 -5.42 -15.05 -37.40
CA LYS A 174 -6.26 -16.20 -37.77
C LYS A 174 -6.43 -16.35 -39.30
N GLU A 175 -5.48 -15.81 -40.07
CA GLU A 175 -5.64 -15.74 -41.53
C GLU A 175 -5.17 -17.04 -42.23
N THR A 176 -4.12 -17.69 -41.71
CA THR A 176 -3.61 -18.98 -42.25
C THR A 176 -4.05 -20.14 -41.34
N ASP A 177 -4.04 -21.36 -41.86
CA ASP A 177 -4.43 -22.54 -41.09
C ASP A 177 -3.45 -22.82 -39.93
N GLU A 178 -2.15 -22.59 -40.15
CA GLU A 178 -1.14 -22.66 -39.09
C GLU A 178 -1.41 -21.62 -37.95
N GLN A 179 -1.81 -20.39 -38.30
CA GLN A 179 -2.16 -19.36 -37.33
C GLN A 179 -3.42 -19.74 -36.57
N LYS A 180 -4.43 -20.35 -37.20
CA LYS A 180 -5.63 -20.84 -36.53
C LYS A 180 -5.32 -21.92 -35.51
N GLU A 181 -4.45 -22.91 -35.88
CA GLU A 181 -4.05 -23.98 -34.98
C GLU A 181 -3.25 -23.44 -33.78
N ALA A 182 -2.29 -22.56 -34.01
CA ALA A 182 -1.49 -21.91 -32.96
C ALA A 182 -2.38 -21.09 -32.01
N ARG A 183 -3.33 -20.32 -32.58
CA ARG A 183 -4.31 -19.55 -31.80
C ARG A 183 -5.21 -20.46 -30.94
N GLN A 184 -5.74 -21.54 -31.53
CA GLN A 184 -6.58 -22.49 -30.83
C GLN A 184 -5.82 -23.12 -29.64
N SER A 185 -4.59 -23.56 -29.86
CA SER A 185 -3.72 -24.10 -28.80
C SER A 185 -3.46 -23.08 -27.69
N ALA A 186 -3.17 -21.84 -28.05
CA ALA A 186 -2.95 -20.76 -27.10
C ALA A 186 -4.22 -20.47 -26.25
N ILE A 187 -5.39 -20.44 -26.87
CA ILE A 187 -6.69 -20.25 -26.19
C ILE A 187 -6.92 -21.39 -25.19
N ILE A 188 -6.77 -22.63 -25.61
CA ILE A 188 -6.96 -23.80 -24.70
C ILE A 188 -6.04 -23.69 -23.49
N LYS A 189 -4.74 -23.44 -23.73
CA LYS A 189 -3.75 -23.31 -22.66
C LYS A 189 -4.09 -22.16 -21.70
N ALA A 190 -4.44 -20.99 -22.22
CA ALA A 190 -4.80 -19.83 -21.42
C ALA A 190 -6.10 -20.04 -20.63
N THR A 191 -7.10 -20.71 -21.23
CA THR A 191 -8.35 -21.05 -20.58
C THR A 191 -8.13 -22.01 -19.40
N LEU A 192 -7.31 -23.04 -19.59
CA LEU A 192 -6.95 -23.97 -18.50
C LEU A 192 -6.23 -23.24 -17.36
N ASN A 193 -5.27 -22.39 -17.71
CA ASN A 193 -4.54 -21.60 -16.71
C ASN A 193 -5.49 -20.67 -15.92
N ALA A 194 -6.39 -19.97 -16.60
CA ALA A 194 -7.38 -19.10 -15.96
C ALA A 194 -8.39 -19.86 -15.10
N ALA A 195 -8.66 -21.15 -15.39
CA ALA A 195 -9.53 -21.98 -14.57
C ALA A 195 -8.82 -22.55 -13.32
N HIS A 196 -7.51 -22.71 -13.36
CA HIS A 196 -6.73 -23.20 -12.21
C HIS A 196 -6.71 -22.22 -11.05
N VAL A 197 -6.67 -20.93 -11.31
CA VAL A 197 -6.61 -19.91 -10.24
C VAL A 197 -7.83 -19.96 -9.33
N PRO A 198 -9.09 -19.87 -9.82
CA PRO A 198 -10.26 -19.97 -8.96
C PRO A 198 -10.39 -21.33 -8.26
N LEU A 199 -9.93 -22.41 -8.89
CA LEU A 199 -9.92 -23.73 -8.26
C LEU A 199 -9.00 -23.76 -7.04
N HIS A 200 -7.79 -23.23 -7.18
CA HIS A 200 -6.84 -23.13 -6.06
C HIS A 200 -7.36 -22.23 -4.93
N VAL A 201 -7.97 -21.10 -5.29
CA VAL A 201 -8.66 -20.24 -4.31
C VAL A 201 -9.73 -21.00 -3.54
N ALA A 202 -10.52 -21.85 -4.20
CA ALA A 202 -11.55 -22.65 -3.54
C ALA A 202 -10.95 -23.66 -2.56
N GLU A 203 -9.85 -24.32 -2.92
CA GLU A 203 -9.11 -25.24 -2.04
C GLU A 203 -8.56 -24.50 -0.81
N ASP A 204 -7.93 -23.33 -0.99
CA ASP A 204 -7.37 -22.52 0.09
C ASP A 204 -8.46 -22.00 1.04
N VAL A 205 -9.60 -21.56 0.51
CA VAL A 205 -10.75 -21.08 1.32
C VAL A 205 -11.32 -22.20 2.19
N ILE A 206 -11.37 -23.43 1.68
CA ILE A 206 -11.78 -24.61 2.48
C ILE A 206 -10.81 -24.81 3.65
N LEU A 207 -9.50 -24.73 3.39
CA LEU A 207 -8.49 -24.86 4.45
C LEU A 207 -8.60 -23.73 5.49
N VAL A 208 -8.95 -22.51 5.09
CA VAL A 208 -9.24 -21.41 6.04
C VAL A 208 -10.42 -21.79 6.93
N ALA A 209 -11.52 -22.26 6.35
CA ALA A 209 -12.73 -22.63 7.09
C ALA A 209 -12.50 -23.81 8.06
N GLU A 210 -11.69 -24.80 7.67
CA GLU A 210 -11.33 -25.92 8.54
C GLU A 210 -10.53 -25.49 9.77
N ASN A 211 -9.69 -24.44 9.65
CA ASN A 211 -8.91 -23.89 10.77
C ASN A 211 -9.73 -22.95 11.69
N GLU A 212 -10.96 -22.57 11.30
CA GLU A 212 -11.88 -21.80 12.17
C GLU A 212 -12.69 -22.69 13.12
N ILE A 213 -12.84 -23.98 12.81
CA ILE A 213 -13.79 -24.89 13.48
C ILE A 213 -13.09 -25.75 14.55
N GLY A 214 -11.78 -25.74 14.65
CA GLY A 214 -10.98 -26.43 15.69
C GLY A 214 -10.77 -25.55 16.91
#